data_8b115fb4d530e844051634959681b2f0
#
_entry.id   8b115fb4d530e844051634959681b2f0
#
_cell.length_a   1.000
_cell.length_b   1.000
_cell.length_c   1.000
_cell.angle_alpha   90.00
_cell.angle_beta   90.00
_cell.angle_gamma   90.00
#
_symmetry.space_group_name_H-M   'P 1'
#
loop_
_entity.id
_entity.type
_entity.pdbx_description
1 polymer ?
#
loop_
_entity_poly.entity_id
_entity_poly.type
_entity_poly.pdbx_seq_one_letter_code
_entity_poly.pdbx_strand_id
1 'polypeptide(L)'
;MKAIYLLSALALIFIVFQSFKSFSTSSIETQKYRVVKKEDGFEIRFYPKATFATIRSSGANYKQVASSGFRKLAGYIFGGNDQNKSIAMTAPVRMEMSEKGSAMSFVMPAQYDMASLPKPKDATVEIKQSEPVYVAVIAFGGYANDEKINDYTNKLVALLEKKKIKIIGRFNFLGYNAPFQFIGRKNEISIPIEWKE
;
A
#
# COMPACT_ATOMS: atom_id res chain seq x y z
N MET A 1 -11.08 13.27 -42.32
CA MET A 1 -12.22 12.62 -41.62
C MET A 1 -11.88 11.21 -41.12
N LYS A 2 -11.42 10.27 -41.96
CA LYS A 2 -11.12 8.87 -41.50
C LYS A 2 -10.11 8.80 -40.34
N ALA A 3 -9.07 9.66 -40.30
CA ALA A 3 -8.09 9.68 -39.23
C ALA A 3 -8.68 10.14 -37.88
N ILE A 4 -9.65 11.06 -37.89
CA ILE A 4 -10.33 11.54 -36.68
C ILE A 4 -11.18 10.43 -36.08
N TYR A 5 -11.91 9.68 -36.91
CA TYR A 5 -12.71 8.54 -36.44
C TYR A 5 -11.83 7.41 -35.87
N LEU A 6 -10.65 7.18 -36.46
CA LEU A 6 -9.72 6.19 -35.96
C LEU A 6 -9.18 6.60 -34.58
N LEU A 7 -8.79 7.87 -34.41
CA LEU A 7 -8.31 8.40 -33.12
C LEU A 7 -9.39 8.36 -32.04
N SER A 8 -10.64 8.72 -32.39
CA SER A 8 -11.76 8.66 -31.44
C SER A 8 -12.10 7.21 -31.02
N ALA A 9 -12.04 6.27 -31.96
CA ALA A 9 -12.24 4.86 -31.64
C ALA A 9 -11.14 4.32 -30.71
N LEU A 10 -9.87 4.64 -30.97
CA LEU A 10 -8.75 4.26 -30.08
C LEU A 10 -8.89 4.86 -28.69
N ALA A 11 -9.29 6.14 -28.58
CA ALA A 11 -9.55 6.78 -27.31
C ALA A 11 -10.68 6.10 -26.53
N LEU A 12 -11.76 5.73 -27.22
CA LEU A 12 -12.89 5.04 -26.61
C LEU A 12 -12.48 3.65 -26.08
N ILE A 13 -11.74 2.88 -26.89
CA ILE A 13 -11.20 1.58 -26.48
C ILE A 13 -10.29 1.74 -25.25
N PHE A 14 -9.45 2.76 -25.23
CA PHE A 14 -8.58 3.04 -24.09
C PHE A 14 -9.37 3.36 -22.82
N ILE A 15 -10.42 4.19 -22.92
CA ILE A 15 -11.30 4.53 -21.79
C ILE A 15 -12.02 3.29 -21.27
N VAL A 16 -12.57 2.45 -22.16
CA VAL A 16 -13.23 1.20 -21.78
C VAL A 16 -12.26 0.24 -21.11
N PHE A 17 -11.05 0.10 -21.64
CA PHE A 17 -10.00 -0.72 -21.03
C PHE A 17 -9.61 -0.23 -19.64
N GLN A 18 -9.44 1.08 -19.45
CA GLN A 18 -9.15 1.68 -18.15
C GLN A 18 -10.29 1.48 -17.14
N SER A 19 -11.53 1.63 -17.59
CA SER A 19 -12.72 1.39 -16.75
C SER A 19 -12.80 -0.07 -16.30
N PHE A 20 -12.56 -1.01 -17.20
CA PHE A 20 -12.53 -2.44 -16.87
C PHE A 20 -11.40 -2.78 -15.89
N LYS A 21 -10.21 -2.22 -16.06
CA LYS A 21 -9.08 -2.41 -15.14
C LYS A 21 -9.36 -1.79 -13.77
N SER A 22 -9.98 -0.60 -13.70
CA SER A 22 -10.41 0.00 -12.44
C SER A 22 -11.42 -0.88 -11.70
N PHE A 23 -12.38 -1.46 -12.41
CA PHE A 23 -13.36 -2.38 -11.83
C PHE A 23 -12.69 -3.67 -11.31
N SER A 24 -11.75 -4.24 -12.07
CA SER A 24 -10.98 -5.42 -11.65
C SER A 24 -10.13 -5.16 -10.40
N THR A 25 -9.58 -3.95 -10.25
CA THR A 25 -8.80 -3.58 -9.06
C THR A 25 -9.69 -3.41 -7.82
N SER A 26 -10.97 -3.03 -7.98
CA SER A 26 -11.91 -2.91 -6.87
C SER A 26 -12.28 -4.26 -6.23
N SER A 27 -11.99 -5.37 -6.89
CA SER A 27 -12.21 -6.73 -6.37
C SER A 27 -11.02 -7.28 -5.56
N ILE A 28 -9.88 -6.56 -5.52
CA ILE A 28 -8.70 -6.99 -4.75
C ILE A 28 -9.00 -6.84 -3.24
N GLU A 29 -8.73 -7.90 -2.47
CA GLU A 29 -8.88 -7.87 -1.03
C GLU A 29 -8.04 -6.76 -0.41
N THR A 30 -8.67 -5.93 0.43
CA THR A 30 -8.00 -4.84 1.13
C THR A 30 -7.82 -5.14 2.61
N GLN A 31 -6.70 -4.69 3.19
CA GLN A 31 -6.46 -4.80 4.62
C GLN A 31 -7.63 -4.16 5.38
N LYS A 32 -8.27 -4.94 6.25
CA LYS A 32 -9.41 -4.48 7.05
C LYS A 32 -8.96 -3.47 8.11
N TYR A 33 -9.77 -2.45 8.31
CA TYR A 33 -9.62 -1.49 9.41
C TYR A 33 -11.01 -0.98 9.83
N ARG A 34 -11.06 -0.35 11.00
CA ARG A 34 -12.22 0.38 11.49
C ARG A 34 -11.87 1.86 11.57
N VAL A 35 -12.71 2.72 11.01
CA VAL A 35 -12.59 4.17 11.22
C VAL A 35 -13.08 4.48 12.63
N VAL A 36 -12.19 4.99 13.45
CA VAL A 36 -12.45 5.37 14.85
C VAL A 36 -12.97 6.79 14.91
N LYS A 37 -12.33 7.69 14.17
CA LYS A 37 -12.70 9.10 14.12
C LYS A 37 -12.36 9.70 12.77
N LYS A 38 -13.23 10.58 12.27
CA LYS A 38 -12.93 11.46 11.14
C LYS A 38 -12.60 12.85 11.68
N GLU A 39 -11.45 13.37 11.26
CA GLU A 39 -10.97 14.70 11.56
C GLU A 39 -10.92 15.53 10.27
N ASP A 40 -10.80 16.83 10.40
CA ASP A 40 -10.61 17.69 9.23
C ASP A 40 -9.25 17.41 8.58
N GLY A 41 -9.29 16.79 7.40
CA GLY A 41 -8.12 16.45 6.60
C GLY A 41 -7.47 15.08 6.87
N PHE A 42 -7.90 14.30 7.88
CA PHE A 42 -7.39 12.95 8.13
C PHE A 42 -8.40 12.07 8.87
N GLU A 43 -8.13 10.76 8.92
CA GLU A 43 -8.90 9.80 9.71
C GLU A 43 -8.02 9.13 10.76
N ILE A 44 -8.61 8.81 11.92
CA ILE A 44 -8.02 7.89 12.89
C ILE A 44 -8.64 6.52 12.64
N ARG A 45 -7.78 5.53 12.41
CA ARG A 45 -8.18 4.15 12.12
C ARG A 45 -7.55 3.18 13.09
N PHE A 46 -8.28 2.13 13.41
CA PHE A 46 -7.78 0.96 14.11
C PHE A 46 -7.53 -0.16 13.10
N TYR A 47 -6.30 -0.64 13.03
CA TYR A 47 -5.94 -1.84 12.28
C TYR A 47 -5.78 -3.00 13.24
N PRO A 48 -6.55 -4.09 13.10
CA PRO A 48 -6.32 -5.32 13.85
C PRO A 48 -5.00 -5.97 13.43
N LYS A 49 -4.56 -6.97 14.19
CA LYS A 49 -3.39 -7.77 13.80
C LYS A 49 -3.57 -8.34 12.39
N ALA A 50 -2.50 -8.37 11.63
CA ALA A 50 -2.49 -8.91 10.27
C ALA A 50 -1.14 -9.56 9.97
N THR A 51 -1.13 -10.53 9.06
CA THR A 51 0.10 -11.18 8.61
C THR A 51 0.63 -10.48 7.37
N PHE A 52 1.94 -10.27 7.33
CA PHE A 52 2.63 -9.59 6.23
C PHE A 52 3.78 -10.43 5.70
N ALA A 53 3.97 -10.42 4.40
CA ALA A 53 5.23 -10.73 3.76
C ALA A 53 6.01 -9.43 3.61
N THR A 54 7.23 -9.37 4.15
CA THR A 54 8.02 -8.14 4.25
C THR A 54 9.43 -8.37 3.72
N ILE A 55 9.95 -7.40 3.00
CA ILE A 55 11.37 -7.32 2.67
C ILE A 55 11.96 -6.03 3.22
N ARG A 56 13.26 -6.07 3.53
CA ARG A 56 14.04 -4.90 3.92
C ARG A 56 15.02 -4.52 2.82
N SER A 57 15.30 -3.24 2.70
CA SER A 57 16.23 -2.67 1.73
C SER A 57 17.02 -1.53 2.36
N SER A 58 18.24 -1.33 1.91
CA SER A 58 19.06 -0.16 2.27
C SER A 58 18.62 1.12 1.53
N GLY A 59 17.76 1.02 0.52
CA GLY A 59 17.23 2.20 -0.20
C GLY A 59 16.41 3.08 0.74
N ALA A 60 16.63 4.39 0.66
CA ALA A 60 16.05 5.36 1.57
C ALA A 60 14.78 6.04 1.03
N ASN A 61 14.45 5.89 -0.26
CA ASN A 61 13.35 6.59 -0.90
C ASN A 61 12.47 5.68 -1.76
N TYR A 62 11.29 6.20 -2.11
CA TYR A 62 10.26 5.49 -2.87
C TYR A 62 10.79 4.95 -4.20
N LYS A 63 11.50 5.77 -4.98
CA LYS A 63 11.99 5.41 -6.31
C LYS A 63 12.95 4.22 -6.27
N GLN A 64 13.82 4.14 -5.26
CA GLN A 64 14.81 3.06 -5.12
C GLN A 64 14.17 1.73 -4.72
N VAL A 65 13.12 1.77 -3.90
CA VAL A 65 12.55 0.58 -3.24
C VAL A 65 11.35 0.01 -4.00
N ALA A 66 10.58 0.88 -4.69
CA ALA A 66 9.29 0.50 -5.24
C ALA A 66 9.35 -0.70 -6.21
N SER A 67 10.28 -0.71 -7.17
CA SER A 67 10.31 -1.76 -8.19
C SER A 67 11.02 -3.04 -7.74
N SER A 68 12.17 -2.92 -7.06
CA SER A 68 12.96 -4.08 -6.60
C SER A 68 12.25 -4.84 -5.49
N GLY A 69 11.69 -4.11 -4.52
CA GLY A 69 10.94 -4.67 -3.42
C GLY A 69 9.67 -5.36 -3.86
N PHE A 70 8.90 -4.70 -4.72
CA PHE A 70 7.68 -5.28 -5.29
C PHE A 70 7.96 -6.60 -6.01
N ARG A 71 9.01 -6.66 -6.83
CA ARG A 71 9.34 -7.87 -7.61
C ARG A 71 9.62 -9.08 -6.71
N LYS A 72 10.33 -8.91 -5.60
CA LYS A 72 10.64 -9.98 -4.66
C LYS A 72 9.38 -10.51 -3.96
N LEU A 73 8.55 -9.59 -3.45
CA LEU A 73 7.28 -9.97 -2.81
C LEU A 73 6.29 -10.58 -3.79
N ALA A 74 6.21 -10.05 -5.02
CA ALA A 74 5.43 -10.64 -6.09
C ALA A 74 5.94 -12.04 -6.45
N GLY A 75 7.25 -12.24 -6.51
CA GLY A 75 7.85 -13.57 -6.68
C GLY A 75 7.34 -14.56 -5.66
N TYR A 76 7.32 -14.18 -4.37
CA TYR A 76 6.80 -15.02 -3.30
C TYR A 76 5.33 -15.41 -3.51
N ILE A 77 4.45 -14.44 -3.76
CA ILE A 77 3.00 -14.72 -3.89
C ILE A 77 2.63 -15.42 -5.20
N PHE A 78 3.45 -15.33 -6.24
CA PHE A 78 3.23 -16.01 -7.52
C PHE A 78 3.95 -17.36 -7.65
N GLY A 79 4.19 -18.04 -6.53
CA GLY A 79 4.71 -19.41 -6.48
C GLY A 79 6.18 -19.54 -6.07
N GLY A 80 6.88 -18.44 -5.74
CA GLY A 80 8.23 -18.44 -5.18
C GLY A 80 8.27 -18.89 -3.71
N ASN A 81 7.53 -19.94 -3.38
CA ASN A 81 7.45 -20.55 -2.05
C ASN A 81 7.62 -22.07 -2.12
N ASP A 82 7.81 -22.72 -0.98
CA ASP A 82 8.11 -24.16 -0.86
C ASP A 82 7.01 -25.07 -1.43
N GLN A 83 5.77 -24.56 -1.52
CA GLN A 83 4.61 -25.28 -2.07
C GLN A 83 4.30 -24.96 -3.52
N ASN A 84 5.06 -24.05 -4.18
CA ASN A 84 4.76 -23.49 -5.51
C ASN A 84 3.32 -22.94 -5.63
N LYS A 85 2.75 -22.50 -4.51
CA LYS A 85 1.36 -22.07 -4.40
C LYS A 85 1.22 -20.60 -4.76
N SER A 86 0.21 -20.28 -5.60
CA SER A 86 -0.16 -18.89 -5.86
C SER A 86 -1.01 -18.35 -4.70
N ILE A 87 -0.64 -17.18 -4.18
CA ILE A 87 -1.35 -16.43 -3.15
C ILE A 87 -1.94 -15.20 -3.84
N ALA A 88 -3.20 -14.88 -3.55
CA ALA A 88 -3.87 -13.73 -4.14
C ALA A 88 -3.20 -12.42 -3.72
N MET A 89 -3.11 -11.47 -4.67
CA MET A 89 -2.64 -10.11 -4.37
C MET A 89 -3.67 -9.37 -3.50
N THR A 90 -3.18 -8.59 -2.56
CA THR A 90 -3.99 -7.73 -1.70
C THR A 90 -3.55 -6.27 -1.81
N ALA A 91 -4.33 -5.36 -1.25
CA ALA A 91 -4.02 -3.94 -1.13
C ALA A 91 -4.16 -3.48 0.34
N PRO A 92 -3.45 -2.43 0.74
CA PRO A 92 -2.40 -1.72 0.00
C PRO A 92 -1.04 -2.42 0.06
N VAL A 93 -0.15 -2.06 -0.87
CA VAL A 93 1.29 -2.24 -0.70
C VAL A 93 1.76 -1.21 0.31
N ARG A 94 2.43 -1.65 1.38
CA ARG A 94 2.95 -0.78 2.43
C ARG A 94 4.43 -0.55 2.24
N MET A 95 4.89 0.68 2.42
CA MET A 95 6.30 1.04 2.41
C MET A 95 6.61 1.93 3.60
N GLU A 96 7.44 1.44 4.51
CA GLU A 96 8.09 2.24 5.55
C GLU A 96 9.44 2.72 5.01
N MET A 97 9.68 4.03 5.07
CA MET A 97 10.91 4.64 4.57
C MET A 97 11.60 5.41 5.68
N SER A 98 12.94 5.29 5.75
CA SER A 98 13.77 6.06 6.65
C SER A 98 15.21 6.16 6.12
N GLU A 99 15.99 7.08 6.66
CA GLU A 99 17.42 7.22 6.35
C GLU A 99 18.23 5.94 6.63
N LYS A 100 17.77 5.11 7.56
CA LYS A 100 18.43 3.83 7.94
C LYS A 100 17.99 2.64 7.07
N GLY A 101 17.23 2.90 6.00
CA GLY A 101 16.68 1.89 5.11
C GLY A 101 15.15 1.88 5.12
N SER A 102 14.58 1.00 4.33
CA SER A 102 13.15 0.88 4.11
C SER A 102 12.66 -0.56 4.22
N ALA A 103 11.38 -0.71 4.41
CA ALA A 103 10.71 -1.99 4.33
C ALA A 103 9.51 -1.88 3.38
N MET A 104 9.31 -2.91 2.55
CA MET A 104 8.08 -3.07 1.78
C MET A 104 7.35 -4.30 2.28
N SER A 105 6.02 -4.21 2.38
CA SER A 105 5.20 -5.30 2.88
C SER A 105 3.92 -5.46 2.06
N PHE A 106 3.56 -6.71 1.79
CA PHE A 106 2.22 -7.10 1.34
C PHE A 106 1.47 -7.67 2.53
N VAL A 107 0.23 -7.22 2.75
CA VAL A 107 -0.65 -7.90 3.68
C VAL A 107 -1.05 -9.25 3.08
N MET A 108 -1.08 -10.31 3.86
CA MET A 108 -1.54 -11.61 3.36
C MET A 108 -3.07 -11.67 3.39
N PRO A 109 -3.71 -12.39 2.45
CA PRO A 109 -5.16 -12.58 2.46
C PRO A 109 -5.64 -13.11 3.81
N ALA A 110 -6.81 -12.66 4.27
CA ALA A 110 -7.34 -12.98 5.60
C ALA A 110 -7.58 -14.47 5.85
N GLN A 111 -7.66 -15.27 4.77
CA GLN A 111 -7.76 -16.73 4.86
C GLN A 111 -6.49 -17.43 5.34
N TYR A 112 -5.34 -16.72 5.39
CA TYR A 112 -4.06 -17.26 5.82
C TYR A 112 -3.69 -16.73 7.20
N ASP A 113 -3.24 -17.63 8.04
CA ASP A 113 -2.50 -17.34 9.27
C ASP A 113 -1.00 -17.65 9.08
N MET A 114 -0.20 -17.41 10.12
CA MET A 114 1.24 -17.67 10.09
C MET A 114 1.60 -19.14 9.82
N ALA A 115 0.74 -20.09 10.23
CA ALA A 115 0.99 -21.53 10.12
C ALA A 115 0.63 -22.09 8.73
N SER A 116 -0.39 -21.49 8.07
CA SER A 116 -0.91 -21.94 6.77
C SER A 116 -0.21 -21.30 5.57
N LEU A 117 0.60 -20.27 5.78
CA LEU A 117 1.37 -19.64 4.70
C LEU A 117 2.57 -20.53 4.30
N PRO A 118 2.77 -20.76 2.99
CA PRO A 118 3.94 -21.47 2.52
C PRO A 118 5.21 -20.65 2.78
N LYS A 119 6.34 -21.33 3.03
CA LYS A 119 7.61 -20.66 3.32
C LYS A 119 8.19 -20.01 2.07
N PRO A 120 8.65 -18.74 2.14
CA PRO A 120 9.35 -18.11 1.02
C PRO A 120 10.60 -18.89 0.63
N LYS A 121 10.86 -19.06 -0.67
CA LYS A 121 12.14 -19.58 -1.19
C LYS A 121 13.23 -18.52 -1.14
N ASP A 122 12.88 -17.23 -1.32
CA ASP A 122 13.81 -16.12 -1.13
C ASP A 122 13.93 -15.81 0.36
N ALA A 123 15.11 -16.09 0.93
CA ALA A 123 15.41 -15.86 2.35
C ALA A 123 15.32 -14.38 2.78
N THR A 124 15.27 -13.44 1.83
CA THR A 124 15.07 -12.00 2.12
C THR A 124 13.61 -11.64 2.39
N VAL A 125 12.66 -12.54 2.10
CA VAL A 125 11.23 -12.36 2.38
C VAL A 125 10.93 -12.93 3.76
N GLU A 126 10.51 -12.07 4.68
CA GLU A 126 10.15 -12.41 6.05
C GLU A 126 8.63 -12.40 6.21
N ILE A 127 8.07 -13.47 6.82
CA ILE A 127 6.65 -13.48 7.20
C ILE A 127 6.54 -13.02 8.66
N LYS A 128 5.75 -11.97 8.89
CA LYS A 128 5.57 -11.36 10.22
C LYS A 128 4.11 -11.04 10.50
N GLN A 129 3.73 -11.12 11.76
CA GLN A 129 2.44 -10.64 12.24
C GLN A 129 2.63 -9.25 12.86
N SER A 130 1.71 -8.33 12.57
CA SER A 130 1.68 -7.02 13.23
C SER A 130 0.86 -7.09 14.52
N GLU A 131 1.20 -6.24 15.48
CA GLU A 131 0.31 -5.95 16.58
C GLU A 131 -0.85 -5.05 16.12
N PRO A 132 -2.00 -5.06 16.85
CA PRO A 132 -3.06 -4.08 16.63
C PRO A 132 -2.53 -2.66 16.84
N VAL A 133 -2.97 -1.72 16.01
CA VAL A 133 -2.44 -0.35 16.07
C VAL A 133 -3.47 0.69 15.66
N TYR A 134 -3.45 1.82 16.38
CA TYR A 134 -4.14 3.03 15.95
C TYR A 134 -3.21 3.86 15.07
N VAL A 135 -3.76 4.35 13.97
CA VAL A 135 -3.01 5.18 13.03
C VAL A 135 -3.83 6.39 12.61
N ALA A 136 -3.15 7.49 12.35
CA ALA A 136 -3.70 8.60 11.60
C ALA A 136 -3.42 8.41 10.12
N VAL A 137 -4.39 8.70 9.25
CA VAL A 137 -4.29 8.45 7.81
C VAL A 137 -4.77 9.66 7.02
N ILE A 138 -3.94 10.12 6.07
CA ILE A 138 -4.33 11.11 5.06
C ILE A 138 -4.26 10.50 3.67
N ALA A 139 -5.27 10.74 2.84
CA ALA A 139 -5.36 10.21 1.48
C ALA A 139 -4.98 11.24 0.43
N PHE A 140 -4.41 10.79 -0.71
CA PHE A 140 -4.13 11.62 -1.87
C PHE A 140 -4.23 10.83 -3.18
N GLY A 141 -4.49 11.55 -4.28
CA GLY A 141 -4.66 10.98 -5.61
C GLY A 141 -3.44 11.12 -6.52
N GLY A 142 -3.54 10.48 -7.69
CA GLY A 142 -2.53 10.53 -8.74
C GLY A 142 -1.33 9.62 -8.47
N TYR A 143 -0.26 9.77 -9.25
CA TYR A 143 0.98 9.00 -9.06
C TYR A 143 1.73 9.50 -7.83
N ALA A 144 2.24 8.56 -7.03
CA ALA A 144 3.13 8.84 -5.92
C ALA A 144 4.57 9.04 -6.42
N ASN A 145 5.27 9.96 -5.77
CA ASN A 145 6.72 10.19 -5.86
C ASN A 145 7.22 10.64 -4.49
N ASP A 146 8.53 10.75 -4.34
CA ASP A 146 9.15 11.13 -3.06
C ASP A 146 8.66 12.49 -2.55
N GLU A 147 8.50 13.48 -3.43
CA GLU A 147 8.02 14.83 -3.08
C GLU A 147 6.59 14.77 -2.49
N LYS A 148 5.64 14.18 -3.20
CA LYS A 148 4.25 14.04 -2.70
C LYS A 148 4.16 13.25 -1.40
N ILE A 149 4.94 12.18 -1.26
CA ILE A 149 4.98 11.37 -0.04
C ILE A 149 5.44 12.24 1.13
N ASN A 150 6.51 13.02 0.93
CA ASN A 150 7.02 13.94 1.96
C ASN A 150 6.01 15.05 2.29
N ASP A 151 5.40 15.67 1.29
CA ASP A 151 4.41 16.73 1.48
C ASP A 151 3.21 16.27 2.31
N TYR A 152 2.63 15.10 1.95
CA TYR A 152 1.50 14.55 2.71
C TYR A 152 1.91 14.02 4.09
N THR A 153 3.15 13.54 4.25
CA THR A 153 3.68 13.17 5.56
C THR A 153 3.81 14.40 6.45
N ASN A 154 4.43 15.47 5.97
CA ASN A 154 4.59 16.73 6.72
C ASN A 154 3.22 17.34 7.05
N LYS A 155 2.29 17.33 6.10
CA LYS A 155 0.92 17.79 6.33
C LYS A 155 0.23 17.00 7.45
N LEU A 156 0.34 15.67 7.45
CA LEU A 156 -0.26 14.84 8.49
C LEU A 156 0.40 15.09 9.85
N VAL A 157 1.72 15.19 9.90
CA VAL A 157 2.47 15.51 11.13
C VAL A 157 2.00 16.84 11.73
N ALA A 158 1.91 17.89 10.92
CA ALA A 158 1.44 19.20 11.38
C ALA A 158 -0.01 19.17 11.92
N LEU A 159 -0.90 18.38 11.28
CA LEU A 159 -2.26 18.17 11.77
C LEU A 159 -2.29 17.44 13.11
N LEU A 160 -1.44 16.44 13.31
CA LEU A 160 -1.32 15.69 14.56
C LEU A 160 -0.77 16.57 15.69
N GLU A 161 0.26 17.38 15.42
CA GLU A 161 0.81 18.35 16.36
C GLU A 161 -0.24 19.37 16.80
N LYS A 162 -0.98 19.96 15.85
CA LYS A 162 -2.09 20.90 16.14
C LYS A 162 -3.15 20.27 17.04
N LYS A 163 -3.43 18.98 16.88
CA LYS A 163 -4.39 18.22 17.69
C LYS A 163 -3.78 17.63 18.97
N LYS A 164 -2.48 17.82 19.20
CA LYS A 164 -1.72 17.25 20.33
C LYS A 164 -1.81 15.72 20.39
N ILE A 165 -1.87 15.08 19.22
CA ILE A 165 -1.88 13.62 19.09
C ILE A 165 -0.45 13.11 19.01
N LYS A 166 -0.06 12.22 19.93
CA LYS A 166 1.30 11.72 20.02
C LYS A 166 1.58 10.66 18.94
N ILE A 167 2.62 10.89 18.15
CA ILE A 167 3.17 9.94 17.19
C ILE A 167 4.05 8.93 17.95
N ILE A 168 3.85 7.61 17.66
CA ILE A 168 4.58 6.52 18.30
C ILE A 168 5.37 5.64 17.34
N GLY A 169 5.37 5.95 16.05
CA GLY A 169 6.07 5.15 15.04
C GLY A 169 6.36 5.92 13.77
N ARG A 170 7.02 5.25 12.83
CA ARG A 170 7.35 5.82 11.53
C ARG A 170 6.15 5.83 10.62
N PHE A 171 6.16 6.74 9.63
CA PHE A 171 5.12 6.73 8.61
C PHE A 171 5.24 5.54 7.66
N ASN A 172 4.10 5.15 7.12
CA ASN A 172 4.02 4.21 6.01
C ASN A 172 3.30 4.89 4.84
N PHE A 173 3.88 4.76 3.66
CA PHE A 173 3.16 4.99 2.41
C PHE A 173 2.34 3.76 2.07
N LEU A 174 1.09 3.95 1.66
CA LEU A 174 0.14 2.89 1.30
C LEU A 174 -0.31 3.10 -0.15
N GLY A 175 0.12 2.21 -1.05
CA GLY A 175 -0.24 2.23 -2.47
C GLY A 175 -1.32 1.21 -2.79
N TYR A 176 -2.43 1.64 -3.40
CA TYR A 176 -3.60 0.79 -3.65
C TYR A 176 -3.71 0.30 -5.09
N ASN A 177 -3.05 0.96 -6.03
CA ASN A 177 -3.31 0.77 -7.45
C ASN A 177 -2.12 0.21 -8.21
N ALA A 178 -2.41 -0.63 -9.19
CA ALA A 178 -1.41 -1.14 -10.12
C ALA A 178 -0.73 0.01 -10.90
N PRO A 179 0.54 -0.17 -11.34
CA PRO A 179 1.29 0.89 -12.05
C PRO A 179 0.61 1.41 -13.32
N PHE A 180 -0.13 0.56 -14.02
CA PHE A 180 -0.81 0.88 -15.28
C PHE A 180 -2.20 1.51 -15.10
N GLN A 181 -2.68 1.67 -13.87
CA GLN A 181 -3.95 2.35 -13.61
C GLN A 181 -3.70 3.85 -13.54
N PHE A 182 -4.23 4.61 -14.50
CA PHE A 182 -3.99 6.05 -14.62
C PHE A 182 -5.06 6.90 -13.91
N ILE A 183 -6.30 6.38 -13.82
CA ILE A 183 -7.46 7.11 -13.29
C ILE A 183 -7.86 6.54 -11.94
N GLY A 184 -8.33 7.39 -11.02
CA GLY A 184 -8.86 6.97 -9.73
C GLY A 184 -7.79 6.40 -8.79
N ARG A 185 -6.54 6.81 -8.94
CA ARG A 185 -5.45 6.35 -8.05
C ARG A 185 -5.66 6.85 -6.63
N LYS A 186 -5.52 5.93 -5.70
CA LYS A 186 -5.57 6.17 -4.26
C LYS A 186 -4.23 5.83 -3.63
N ASN A 187 -3.71 6.78 -2.87
CA ASN A 187 -2.54 6.60 -2.02
C ASN A 187 -2.86 7.15 -0.63
N GLU A 188 -2.16 6.68 0.38
CA GLU A 188 -2.32 7.18 1.75
C GLU A 188 -0.96 7.26 2.44
N ILE A 189 -0.85 8.23 3.36
CA ILE A 189 0.18 8.23 4.40
C ILE A 189 -0.49 7.79 5.70
N SER A 190 0.13 6.85 6.39
CA SER A 190 -0.33 6.30 7.66
C SER A 190 0.76 6.46 8.71
N ILE A 191 0.42 7.05 9.86
CA ILE A 191 1.35 7.28 10.98
C ILE A 191 0.78 6.61 12.24
N PRO A 192 1.52 5.70 12.90
CA PRO A 192 1.12 5.13 14.19
C PRO A 192 1.03 6.21 15.28
N ILE A 193 -0.06 6.19 16.03
CA ILE A 193 -0.35 7.18 17.08
C ILE A 193 -0.74 6.51 18.40
N GLU A 194 -0.49 7.20 19.50
CA GLU A 194 -1.09 6.86 20.79
C GLU A 194 -2.55 7.32 20.78
N TRP A 195 -3.47 6.38 20.96
CA TRP A 195 -4.90 6.66 20.98
C TRP A 195 -5.61 5.77 22.00
N LYS A 196 -6.56 6.35 22.71
CA LYS A 196 -7.46 5.62 23.62
C LYS A 196 -8.89 5.93 23.22
N GLU A 197 -9.72 4.90 23.07
CA GLU A 197 -11.17 5.03 22.90
C GLU A 197 -11.85 5.27 24.24
#